data_896222f8ef19692f9ce94c3eaf81b5fa
#
_entry.id   896222f8ef19692f9ce94c3eaf81b5fa
#
_cell.length_a   1.000
_cell.length_b   1.000
_cell.length_c   1.000
_cell.angle_alpha   90.00
_cell.angle_beta   90.00
_cell.angle_gamma   90.00
#
_symmetry.space_group_name_H-M   'P 1'
#
loop_
_entity.id
_entity.type
_entity.pdbx_description
1 polymer ?
#
loop_
_entity_poly.entity_id
_entity_poly.type
_entity_poly.pdbx_seq_one_letter_code
_entity_poly.pdbx_strand_id
1 'polypeptide(L)'
;MKTLRILVWVVFVAVTVFYSYVRLTSRNDNTMPVITCSEQKLLLSVKNTEADILKYASAYDQKDGDITSRILIENISPYITDGKADITFVVSDLDNNVSRLIVPAVYTDYYSPKFIIKKPLIVPLRARNFDFTDYIEVDDCIDGKTLSNSIITVSDFDITI
;
A
#
# COMPACT_ATOMS: atom_id res chain seq x y z
N MET A 1 9.41 -30.45 -56.95
CA MET A 1 9.35 -31.00 -55.57
C MET A 1 10.64 -30.83 -54.81
N LYS A 2 11.86 -31.01 -55.36
CA LYS A 2 13.12 -30.81 -54.65
C LYS A 2 13.37 -29.38 -54.20
N THR A 3 13.06 -28.39 -55.06
CA THR A 3 13.22 -26.94 -54.75
C THR A 3 12.32 -26.50 -53.59
N LEU A 4 11.07 -26.98 -53.53
CA LEU A 4 10.15 -26.68 -52.47
C LEU A 4 10.66 -27.21 -51.10
N ARG A 5 11.23 -28.39 -51.05
CA ARG A 5 11.81 -28.97 -49.85
C ARG A 5 13.02 -28.17 -49.36
N ILE A 6 13.88 -27.72 -50.28
CA ILE A 6 15.03 -26.87 -49.94
C ILE A 6 14.54 -25.55 -49.36
N LEU A 7 13.53 -24.92 -49.96
CA LEU A 7 12.97 -23.68 -49.45
C LEU A 7 12.42 -23.82 -48.00
N VAL A 8 11.68 -24.90 -47.75
CA VAL A 8 11.14 -25.20 -46.41
C VAL A 8 12.26 -25.34 -45.39
N TRP A 9 13.33 -26.05 -45.72
CA TRP A 9 14.49 -26.22 -44.82
C TRP A 9 15.20 -24.90 -44.56
N VAL A 10 15.36 -24.04 -45.57
CA VAL A 10 15.99 -22.70 -45.38
C VAL A 10 15.16 -21.83 -44.43
N VAL A 11 13.82 -21.80 -44.65
CA VAL A 11 12.93 -21.04 -43.75
C VAL A 11 12.98 -21.61 -42.33
N PHE A 12 12.97 -22.92 -42.18
CA PHE A 12 13.06 -23.57 -40.84
C PHE A 12 14.35 -23.17 -40.11
N VAL A 13 15.49 -23.26 -40.79
CA VAL A 13 16.80 -22.87 -40.22
C VAL A 13 16.81 -21.38 -39.89
N ALA A 14 16.30 -20.51 -40.75
CA ALA A 14 16.22 -19.08 -40.50
C ALA A 14 15.37 -18.76 -39.26
N VAL A 15 14.21 -19.39 -39.10
CA VAL A 15 13.33 -19.23 -37.92
C VAL A 15 14.00 -19.76 -36.64
N THR A 16 14.67 -20.91 -36.70
CA THR A 16 15.36 -21.47 -35.51
C THR A 16 16.55 -20.61 -35.09
N VAL A 17 17.32 -20.09 -36.04
CA VAL A 17 18.42 -19.15 -35.77
C VAL A 17 17.90 -17.84 -35.18
N PHE A 18 16.85 -17.29 -35.79
CA PHE A 18 16.21 -16.07 -35.26
C PHE A 18 15.65 -16.26 -33.86
N TYR A 19 14.95 -17.36 -33.60
CA TYR A 19 14.46 -17.71 -32.26
C TYR A 19 15.57 -17.86 -31.24
N SER A 20 16.65 -18.58 -31.60
CA SER A 20 17.82 -18.74 -30.75
C SER A 20 18.51 -17.40 -30.48
N TYR A 21 18.62 -16.54 -31.47
CA TYR A 21 19.18 -15.21 -31.32
C TYR A 21 18.34 -14.35 -30.36
N VAL A 22 17.02 -14.31 -30.54
CA VAL A 22 16.10 -13.59 -29.63
C VAL A 22 16.22 -14.13 -28.20
N ARG A 23 16.29 -15.45 -28.03
CA ARG A 23 16.40 -16.07 -26.71
C ARG A 23 17.76 -15.83 -26.02
N LEU A 24 18.85 -15.74 -26.79
CA LEU A 24 20.18 -15.43 -26.30
C LEU A 24 20.35 -13.94 -25.96
N THR A 25 19.69 -13.05 -26.70
CA THR A 25 19.72 -11.62 -26.46
C THR A 25 18.71 -11.19 -25.39
N SER A 26 17.63 -11.96 -25.18
CA SER A 26 16.71 -11.83 -24.06
C SER A 26 17.30 -12.49 -22.82
N ARG A 27 18.50 -12.05 -22.41
CA ARG A 27 19.05 -12.46 -21.12
C ARG A 27 18.13 -11.96 -20.04
N ASN A 28 17.67 -12.87 -19.16
CA ASN A 28 17.03 -12.47 -17.91
C ASN A 28 17.95 -11.48 -17.22
N ASP A 29 17.43 -10.29 -17.00
CA ASP A 29 18.12 -9.32 -16.18
C ASP A 29 17.96 -9.73 -14.72
N ASN A 30 19.06 -9.81 -13.99
CA ASN A 30 19.08 -10.08 -12.57
C ASN A 30 19.41 -8.81 -11.77
N THR A 31 19.46 -7.65 -12.42
CA THR A 31 19.61 -6.36 -11.74
C THR A 31 18.29 -5.96 -11.10
N MET A 32 18.37 -5.44 -9.89
CA MET A 32 17.17 -4.96 -9.20
C MET A 32 16.91 -3.51 -9.58
N PRO A 33 15.65 -3.14 -9.80
CA PRO A 33 15.30 -1.74 -10.01
C PRO A 33 15.62 -0.90 -8.78
N VAL A 34 15.89 0.38 -8.99
CA VAL A 34 16.21 1.33 -7.92
C VAL A 34 15.03 2.27 -7.73
N ILE A 35 14.49 2.31 -6.51
CA ILE A 35 13.48 3.29 -6.10
C ILE A 35 14.18 4.45 -5.41
N THR A 36 13.81 5.67 -5.77
CA THR A 36 14.26 6.90 -5.11
C THR A 36 13.06 7.72 -4.66
N CYS A 37 13.18 8.36 -3.51
CA CYS A 37 12.18 9.31 -3.03
C CYS A 37 12.76 10.71 -3.08
N SER A 38 11.97 11.71 -3.49
CA SER A 38 12.38 13.09 -3.56
C SER A 38 12.71 13.69 -2.19
N GLU A 39 12.12 13.14 -1.14
CA GLU A 39 12.27 13.60 0.23
C GLU A 39 12.73 12.46 1.14
N GLN A 40 13.58 12.78 2.13
CA GLN A 40 14.00 11.80 3.14
C GLN A 40 12.89 11.49 4.15
N LYS A 41 11.91 12.37 4.27
CA LYS A 41 10.76 12.27 5.15
C LYS A 41 9.57 12.96 4.52
N LEU A 42 8.47 12.24 4.37
CA LEU A 42 7.25 12.77 3.77
C LEU A 42 6.42 13.55 4.80
N LEU A 43 5.94 14.74 4.42
CA LEU A 43 4.95 15.51 5.17
C LEU A 43 3.61 15.36 4.46
N LEU A 44 2.67 14.67 5.10
CA LEU A 44 1.41 14.28 4.50
C LEU A 44 0.22 14.84 5.30
N SER A 45 -0.93 14.90 4.67
CA SER A 45 -2.23 15.03 5.31
C SER A 45 -2.91 13.67 5.35
N VAL A 46 -3.74 13.41 6.36
CA VAL A 46 -4.59 12.20 6.41
C VAL A 46 -5.56 12.10 5.22
N LYS A 47 -5.75 13.21 4.49
CA LYS A 47 -6.59 13.29 3.28
C LYS A 47 -5.83 13.00 2.00
N ASN A 48 -4.50 12.84 2.05
CA ASN A 48 -3.73 12.49 0.85
C ASN A 48 -4.15 11.11 0.33
N THR A 49 -4.32 11.04 -0.98
CA THR A 49 -4.58 9.78 -1.68
C THR A 49 -3.26 9.04 -1.95
N GLU A 50 -3.33 7.75 -2.27
CA GLU A 50 -2.15 6.99 -2.74
C GLU A 50 -1.47 7.67 -3.93
N ALA A 51 -2.26 8.22 -4.87
CA ALA A 51 -1.72 8.93 -6.01
C ALA A 51 -0.93 10.19 -5.62
N ASP A 52 -1.29 10.86 -4.52
CA ASP A 52 -0.52 12.00 -4.01
C ASP A 52 0.79 11.56 -3.39
N ILE A 53 0.79 10.44 -2.70
CA ILE A 53 1.98 9.86 -2.07
C ILE A 53 2.96 9.33 -3.14
N LEU A 54 2.45 8.67 -4.19
CA LEU A 54 3.27 8.12 -5.27
C LEU A 54 4.04 9.20 -6.05
N LYS A 55 3.60 10.46 -6.05
CA LYS A 55 4.31 11.58 -6.69
C LYS A 55 5.71 11.84 -6.11
N TYR A 56 5.97 11.40 -4.89
CA TYR A 56 7.27 11.57 -4.24
C TYR A 56 8.28 10.50 -4.62
N ALA A 57 7.84 9.40 -5.24
CA ALA A 57 8.69 8.27 -5.60
C ALA A 57 8.93 8.20 -7.10
N SER A 58 10.14 7.80 -7.49
CA SER A 58 10.51 7.47 -8.86
C SER A 58 11.32 6.18 -8.87
N ALA A 59 11.26 5.42 -9.97
CA ALA A 59 12.00 4.18 -10.11
C ALA A 59 12.63 4.05 -11.48
N TYR A 60 13.84 3.53 -11.49
CA TYR A 60 14.62 3.29 -12.68
C TYR A 60 15.25 1.90 -12.65
N ASP A 61 15.21 1.24 -13.78
CA ASP A 61 15.90 -0.01 -14.02
C ASP A 61 16.91 0.12 -15.16
N GLN A 62 18.03 -0.60 -15.08
CA GLN A 62 19.09 -0.47 -16.07
C GLN A 62 18.67 -0.96 -17.46
N LYS A 63 17.82 -1.97 -17.54
CA LYS A 63 17.35 -2.58 -18.79
C LYS A 63 16.04 -1.95 -19.26
N ASP A 64 15.08 -1.76 -18.34
CA ASP A 64 13.73 -1.31 -18.66
C ASP A 64 13.59 0.22 -18.70
N GLY A 65 14.59 0.93 -18.14
CA GLY A 65 14.58 2.40 -18.08
C GLY A 65 13.70 2.93 -16.96
N ASP A 66 12.93 3.96 -17.24
CA ASP A 66 12.00 4.57 -16.28
C ASP A 66 10.76 3.67 -16.08
N ILE A 67 10.64 3.13 -14.89
CA ILE A 67 9.53 2.28 -14.46
C ILE A 67 8.72 2.91 -13.32
N THR A 68 8.79 4.24 -13.16
CA THR A 68 8.08 5.01 -12.12
C THR A 68 6.58 4.70 -12.08
N SER A 69 5.95 4.52 -13.23
CA SER A 69 4.52 4.19 -13.33
C SER A 69 4.13 2.82 -12.72
N ARG A 70 5.11 1.97 -12.42
CA ARG A 70 4.91 0.64 -11.83
C ARG A 70 5.09 0.61 -10.32
N ILE A 71 5.44 1.74 -9.70
CA ILE A 71 5.54 1.84 -8.25
C ILE A 71 4.16 1.68 -7.63
N LEU A 72 4.10 0.88 -6.58
CA LEU A 72 2.93 0.68 -5.74
C LEU A 72 3.29 0.96 -4.28
N ILE A 73 2.29 1.31 -3.47
CA ILE A 73 2.41 1.33 -2.02
C ILE A 73 2.07 -0.07 -1.52
N GLU A 74 3.07 -0.79 -1.03
CA GLU A 74 2.88 -2.14 -0.48
C GLU A 74 2.23 -2.08 0.90
N ASN A 75 2.65 -1.10 1.72
CA ASN A 75 2.15 -0.96 3.08
C ASN A 75 2.36 0.47 3.58
N ILE A 76 1.40 0.93 4.39
CA ILE A 76 1.56 2.07 5.30
C ILE A 76 1.47 1.46 6.69
N SER A 77 2.40 1.81 7.60
CA SER A 77 2.44 1.16 8.91
C SER A 77 1.07 1.25 9.60
N PRO A 78 0.57 0.14 10.17
CA PRO A 78 -0.82 0.04 10.65
C PRO A 78 -1.10 0.90 11.89
N TYR A 79 -0.04 1.34 12.57
CA TYR A 79 -0.15 2.17 13.76
C TYR A 79 0.51 3.52 13.52
N ILE A 80 -0.32 4.54 13.42
CA ILE A 80 0.15 5.93 13.38
C ILE A 80 0.33 6.37 14.84
N THR A 81 1.58 6.50 15.28
CA THR A 81 1.90 7.00 16.62
C THR A 81 2.38 8.45 16.53
N ASP A 82 1.67 9.36 17.16
CA ASP A 82 1.98 10.80 17.10
C ASP A 82 2.08 11.33 15.65
N GLY A 83 1.21 10.84 14.76
CA GLY A 83 1.21 11.19 13.34
C GLY A 83 2.33 10.56 12.52
N LYS A 84 3.18 9.72 13.10
CA LYS A 84 4.31 9.08 12.39
C LYS A 84 3.90 7.73 11.81
N ALA A 85 4.31 7.48 10.59
CA ALA A 85 4.11 6.21 9.89
C ALA A 85 5.31 5.92 8.98
N ASP A 86 5.48 4.66 8.60
CA ASP A 86 6.42 4.26 7.56
C ASP A 86 5.65 3.82 6.33
N ILE A 87 6.06 4.32 5.17
CA ILE A 87 5.46 3.98 3.88
C ILE A 87 6.45 3.09 3.13
N THR A 88 5.99 1.92 2.72
CA THR A 88 6.77 0.98 1.91
C THR A 88 6.34 1.06 0.47
N PHE A 89 7.23 1.60 -0.36
CA PHE A 89 7.10 1.56 -1.81
C PHE A 89 7.67 0.26 -2.35
N VAL A 90 7.04 -0.29 -3.37
CA VAL A 90 7.50 -1.49 -4.07
C VAL A 90 7.42 -1.27 -5.58
N VAL A 91 8.38 -1.79 -6.31
CA VAL A 91 8.38 -1.81 -7.77
C VAL A 91 8.89 -3.15 -8.27
N SER A 92 8.39 -3.61 -9.39
CA SER A 92 8.93 -4.74 -10.13
C SER A 92 9.28 -4.34 -11.57
N ASP A 93 10.41 -4.83 -12.06
CA ASP A 93 10.79 -4.73 -13.48
C ASP A 93 10.01 -5.72 -14.37
N LEU A 94 10.36 -5.82 -15.65
CA LEU A 94 9.75 -6.77 -16.59
C LEU A 94 10.28 -8.20 -16.42
N ASP A 95 11.42 -8.39 -15.76
CA ASP A 95 12.02 -9.69 -15.47
C ASP A 95 11.62 -10.22 -14.07
N ASN A 96 10.69 -9.52 -13.37
CA ASN A 96 10.17 -9.82 -12.02
C ASN A 96 11.18 -9.64 -10.88
N ASN A 97 12.23 -8.84 -11.06
CA ASN A 97 13.02 -8.41 -9.92
C ASN A 97 12.27 -7.34 -9.15
N VAL A 98 12.24 -7.44 -7.83
CA VAL A 98 11.42 -6.60 -6.95
C VAL A 98 12.31 -5.82 -6.00
N SER A 99 12.10 -4.51 -5.94
CA SER A 99 12.74 -3.63 -4.95
C SER A 99 11.73 -2.96 -4.05
N ARG A 100 12.16 -2.65 -2.83
CA ARG A 100 11.38 -1.97 -1.80
C ARG A 100 12.16 -0.79 -1.23
N LEU A 101 11.44 0.28 -0.93
CA LEU A 101 11.97 1.44 -0.23
C LEU A 101 11.03 1.83 0.90
N ILE A 102 11.54 1.91 2.12
CA ILE A 102 10.78 2.38 3.29
C ILE A 102 11.14 3.85 3.51
N VAL A 103 10.12 4.71 3.55
CA VAL A 103 10.27 6.15 3.77
C VAL A 103 9.43 6.56 4.97
N PRO A 104 10.03 7.22 5.98
CA PRO A 104 9.27 7.75 7.10
C PRO A 104 8.35 8.87 6.65
N ALA A 105 7.13 8.89 7.17
CA ALA A 105 6.12 9.90 6.93
C ALA A 105 5.63 10.52 8.23
N VAL A 106 5.16 11.76 8.16
CA VAL A 106 4.46 12.45 9.24
C VAL A 106 3.18 13.07 8.71
N TYR A 107 2.06 12.67 9.28
CA TYR A 107 0.76 13.27 9.03
C TYR A 107 0.61 14.50 9.91
N THR A 108 0.57 15.68 9.31
CA THR A 108 0.59 16.98 10.01
C THR A 108 -0.74 17.34 10.67
N ASP A 109 -1.81 16.72 10.22
CA ASP A 109 -3.19 16.93 10.67
C ASP A 109 -3.78 15.71 11.40
N TYR A 110 -2.93 14.76 11.77
CA TYR A 110 -3.34 13.59 12.54
C TYR A 110 -3.62 13.95 13.99
N TYR A 111 -4.72 13.43 14.50
CA TYR A 111 -5.00 13.33 15.93
C TYR A 111 -5.60 11.95 16.26
N SER A 112 -5.27 11.46 17.44
CA SER A 112 -5.77 10.16 17.90
C SER A 112 -7.29 10.19 18.09
N PRO A 113 -7.98 9.05 17.84
CA PRO A 113 -9.41 8.94 18.10
C PRO A 113 -9.80 9.39 19.51
N LYS A 114 -10.91 10.10 19.63
CA LYS A 114 -11.43 10.62 20.90
C LYS A 114 -12.86 10.15 21.12
N PHE A 115 -13.14 9.67 22.32
CA PHE A 115 -14.51 9.42 22.75
C PHE A 115 -15.15 10.73 23.23
N ILE A 116 -16.33 11.03 22.71
CA ILE A 116 -17.14 12.18 23.12
C ILE A 116 -18.41 11.63 23.78
N ILE A 117 -18.65 12.03 25.04
CA ILE A 117 -19.87 11.73 25.76
C ILE A 117 -20.92 12.79 25.39
N LYS A 118 -21.94 12.41 24.64
CA LYS A 118 -23.01 13.31 24.15
C LYS A 118 -23.97 13.75 25.25
N LYS A 119 -24.25 12.87 26.20
CA LYS A 119 -25.18 13.05 27.32
C LYS A 119 -24.74 12.25 28.53
N PRO A 120 -25.17 12.64 29.75
CA PRO A 120 -24.84 11.87 30.95
C PRO A 120 -25.22 10.40 30.79
N LEU A 121 -24.27 9.50 31.11
CA LEU A 121 -24.48 8.07 31.05
C LEU A 121 -25.32 7.62 32.24
N ILE A 122 -26.61 7.42 32.01
CA ILE A 122 -27.53 6.91 33.02
C ILE A 122 -27.92 5.50 32.62
N VAL A 123 -27.40 4.51 33.36
CA VAL A 123 -27.71 3.11 33.14
C VAL A 123 -28.84 2.68 34.09
N PRO A 124 -29.97 2.17 33.58
CA PRO A 124 -31.03 1.69 34.44
C PRO A 124 -30.56 0.50 35.29
N LEU A 125 -31.00 0.46 36.57
CA LEU A 125 -30.72 -0.64 37.45
C LEU A 125 -31.22 -1.97 36.82
N ARG A 126 -30.34 -3.00 36.77
CA ARG A 126 -30.59 -4.29 36.14
C ARG A 126 -30.70 -4.29 34.60
N ALA A 127 -30.22 -3.29 33.92
CA ALA A 127 -30.08 -3.32 32.47
C ALA A 127 -29.08 -4.41 32.07
N ARG A 128 -29.56 -5.45 31.34
CA ARG A 128 -28.68 -6.52 30.83
C ARG A 128 -28.06 -6.22 29.49
N ASN A 129 -28.75 -5.42 28.68
CA ASN A 129 -28.28 -4.99 27.36
C ASN A 129 -28.48 -3.47 27.27
N PHE A 130 -27.45 -2.71 27.57
CA PHE A 130 -27.49 -1.27 27.47
C PHE A 130 -26.76 -0.84 26.18
N ASP A 131 -27.45 -0.11 25.30
CA ASP A 131 -26.89 0.42 24.10
C ASP A 131 -26.20 1.77 24.39
N PHE A 132 -24.89 1.79 24.24
CA PHE A 132 -24.05 2.97 24.47
C PHE A 132 -23.99 3.90 23.27
N THR A 133 -24.46 3.46 22.10
CA THR A 133 -24.29 4.21 20.82
C THR A 133 -24.96 5.58 20.83
N ASP A 134 -26.05 5.73 21.58
CA ASP A 134 -26.74 7.00 21.76
C ASP A 134 -26.02 7.98 22.69
N TYR A 135 -25.10 7.48 23.50
CA TYR A 135 -24.42 8.26 24.55
C TYR A 135 -23.01 8.66 24.16
N ILE A 136 -22.38 7.90 23.28
CA ILE A 136 -20.96 8.04 22.93
C ILE A 136 -20.86 8.32 21.43
N GLU A 137 -19.93 9.17 21.08
CA GLU A 137 -19.48 9.40 19.70
C GLU A 137 -17.96 9.22 19.66
N VAL A 138 -17.44 8.71 18.57
CA VAL A 138 -16.01 8.68 18.32
C VAL A 138 -15.70 9.73 17.26
N ASP A 139 -14.73 10.59 17.53
CA ASP A 139 -14.18 11.54 16.59
C ASP A 139 -12.77 11.09 16.19
N ASP A 140 -12.64 10.73 14.93
CA ASP A 140 -11.40 10.23 14.33
C ASP A 140 -11.06 11.02 13.08
N CYS A 141 -9.79 11.37 12.90
CA CYS A 141 -9.36 12.20 11.76
C CYS A 141 -9.38 11.44 10.42
N ILE A 142 -9.38 10.11 10.45
CA ILE A 142 -9.39 9.24 9.26
C ILE A 142 -10.82 8.85 8.93
N ASP A 143 -11.53 8.26 9.89
CA ASP A 143 -12.88 7.68 9.69
C ASP A 143 -14.00 8.70 9.97
N GLY A 144 -13.66 9.84 10.52
CA GLY A 144 -14.64 10.86 10.92
C GLY A 144 -15.41 10.47 12.18
N LYS A 145 -16.66 10.96 12.29
CA LYS A 145 -17.50 10.73 13.47
C LYS A 145 -18.34 9.46 13.32
N THR A 146 -17.75 8.31 13.60
CA THR A 146 -18.43 7.02 13.49
C THR A 146 -18.10 6.08 14.62
N LEU A 147 -19.08 5.26 15.06
CA LEU A 147 -18.87 4.17 15.99
C LEU A 147 -18.70 2.83 15.27
N SER A 148 -18.90 2.77 13.94
CA SER A 148 -18.93 1.50 13.19
C SER A 148 -17.63 0.70 13.28
N ASN A 149 -16.50 1.38 13.47
CA ASN A 149 -15.16 0.78 13.55
C ASN A 149 -14.68 0.66 15.01
N SER A 150 -15.55 0.93 16.00
CA SER A 150 -15.20 0.91 17.41
C SER A 150 -15.74 -0.33 18.09
N ILE A 151 -14.92 -0.98 18.91
CA ILE A 151 -15.34 -2.06 19.80
C ILE A 151 -15.51 -1.49 21.19
N ILE A 152 -16.75 -1.48 21.69
CA ILE A 152 -17.06 -1.05 23.06
C ILE A 152 -17.08 -2.30 23.94
N THR A 153 -16.10 -2.42 24.82
CA THR A 153 -16.04 -3.48 25.84
C THR A 153 -16.43 -2.89 27.18
N VAL A 154 -17.46 -3.43 27.80
CA VAL A 154 -17.87 -3.06 29.15
C VAL A 154 -17.37 -4.17 30.08
N SER A 155 -16.36 -3.87 30.89
CA SER A 155 -15.95 -4.74 32.02
C SER A 155 -16.92 -4.53 33.20
N ASP A 156 -17.11 -5.57 33.99
CA ASP A 156 -18.08 -5.67 35.07
C ASP A 156 -18.42 -4.36 35.79
N PHE A 157 -19.71 -4.01 35.75
CA PHE A 157 -20.26 -3.01 36.65
C PHE A 157 -20.48 -3.67 38.01
N ASP A 158 -19.64 -3.31 38.97
CA ASP A 158 -19.95 -3.61 40.37
C ASP A 158 -21.02 -2.62 40.84
N ILE A 159 -22.28 -3.08 40.88
CA ILE A 159 -23.40 -2.33 41.46
C ILE A 159 -23.62 -2.81 42.89
N THR A 160 -22.60 -2.84 43.68
CA THR A 160 -22.74 -2.99 45.14
C THR A 160 -23.06 -1.63 45.73
N ILE A 161 -24.33 -1.41 46.05
CA ILE A 161 -24.81 -0.37 46.96
C ILE A 161 -24.93 -0.97 48.33
#